data_147364e919e4f52d574f36e03d1bee9f
#
_entry.id   147364e919e4f52d574f36e03d1bee9f
#
_cell.length_a   1.000
_cell.length_b   1.000
_cell.length_c   1.000
_cell.angle_alpha   90.00
_cell.angle_beta   90.00
_cell.angle_gamma   90.00
#
_symmetry.space_group_name_H-M   'P 1'
#
loop_
_entity.id
_entity.type
_entity.pdbx_description
1 polymer ?
#
loop_
_entity_poly.entity_id
_entity_poly.type
_entity_poly.pdbx_seq_one_letter_code
_entity_poly.pdbx_strand_id
1 'polypeptide(L)'
;QNSQSESTLKNWLNSVGLPHEVRFWQSVRVKEGWETAFEAVLGAKLNAIPHASLNIQTRPPGALTIALDSNAENDLAKRENSLYALVEKIEPKQRGALQDWLAGVYILDDEVNIEVARNGLSNGEYLVSKQGDIYTKHSVTYFGSQSLLHGVLERQAHLEALEKQKPLARQLVAEALEQVTQTEHALHQLRDAQRESNALLKSALQNQHQLNLTLQQLKQTQSNTILRQKSLQSDCMVLEEKLQKLNDERAAKEAIVSEITQSMDKIWQDKITAEANKVQAEMAFNQA
;
A
#
# COMPACT_ATOMS: atom_id res chain seq x y z
N GLN A 1 -3.64 -32.39 -1.94
CA GLN A 1 -4.09 -32.67 -0.55
C GLN A 1 -4.46 -31.40 0.23
N ASN A 2 -3.82 -30.24 0.02
CA ASN A 2 -4.13 -29.00 0.74
C ASN A 2 -5.51 -28.40 0.41
N SER A 3 -5.94 -28.41 -0.86
CA SER A 3 -7.21 -27.80 -1.28
C SER A 3 -8.45 -28.52 -0.74
N GLN A 4 -8.37 -29.83 -0.54
CA GLN A 4 -9.46 -30.63 -0.02
C GLN A 4 -9.63 -30.44 1.50
N SER A 5 -8.54 -30.26 2.24
CA SER A 5 -8.59 -29.96 3.68
C SER A 5 -9.09 -28.55 3.96
N GLU A 6 -8.75 -27.58 3.11
CA GLU A 6 -9.25 -26.20 3.22
C GLU A 6 -10.75 -26.09 2.94
N SER A 7 -11.24 -26.80 1.93
CA SER A 7 -12.68 -26.83 1.63
C SER A 7 -13.48 -27.49 2.75
N THR A 8 -12.97 -28.54 3.34
CA THR A 8 -13.61 -29.23 4.47
C THR A 8 -13.67 -28.35 5.71
N LEU A 9 -12.59 -27.61 6.00
CA LEU A 9 -12.55 -26.66 7.11
C LEU A 9 -13.51 -25.49 6.88
N LYS A 10 -13.59 -24.95 5.67
CA LYS A 10 -14.55 -23.89 5.30
C LYS A 10 -16.00 -24.35 5.51
N ASN A 11 -16.33 -25.52 5.05
CA ASN A 11 -17.67 -26.08 5.22
C ASN A 11 -18.03 -26.29 6.69
N TRP A 12 -17.07 -26.74 7.48
CA TRP A 12 -17.24 -26.89 8.93
C TRP A 12 -17.44 -25.51 9.60
N LEU A 13 -16.61 -24.50 9.27
CA LEU A 13 -16.75 -23.14 9.79
C LEU A 13 -18.13 -22.56 9.49
N ASN A 14 -18.64 -22.75 8.27
CA ASN A 14 -19.98 -22.34 7.88
C ASN A 14 -21.06 -23.08 8.67
N SER A 15 -20.89 -24.37 8.93
CA SER A 15 -21.87 -25.17 9.68
C SER A 15 -21.96 -24.78 11.17
N VAL A 16 -20.86 -24.31 11.72
CA VAL A 16 -20.78 -23.84 13.12
C VAL A 16 -21.04 -22.32 13.21
N GLY A 17 -21.19 -21.64 12.06
CA GLY A 17 -21.46 -20.22 12.00
C GLY A 17 -20.26 -19.34 12.37
N LEU A 18 -19.05 -19.86 12.20
CA LEU A 18 -17.83 -19.12 12.43
C LEU A 18 -17.42 -18.34 11.16
N PRO A 19 -17.08 -17.05 11.23
CA PRO A 19 -16.58 -16.31 10.09
C PRO A 19 -15.23 -16.87 9.65
N HIS A 20 -15.11 -17.23 8.37
CA HIS A 20 -13.83 -17.70 7.83
C HIS A 20 -12.95 -16.57 7.29
N GLU A 21 -13.44 -15.34 7.29
CA GLU A 21 -12.81 -14.18 6.64
C GLU A 21 -12.08 -13.25 7.60
N VAL A 22 -12.48 -13.19 8.88
CA VAL A 22 -11.83 -12.35 9.89
C VAL A 22 -10.75 -13.13 10.62
N ARG A 23 -9.58 -12.53 10.72
CA ARG A 23 -8.43 -13.09 11.42
C ARG A 23 -7.93 -12.15 12.50
N PHE A 24 -7.36 -12.71 13.55
CA PHE A 24 -6.84 -11.99 14.69
C PHE A 24 -5.83 -10.90 14.30
N TRP A 25 -4.94 -11.20 13.35
CA TRP A 25 -3.92 -10.25 12.89
C TRP A 25 -4.50 -8.93 12.35
N GLN A 26 -5.74 -8.90 11.88
CA GLN A 26 -6.39 -7.69 11.37
C GLN A 26 -6.76 -6.69 12.46
N SER A 27 -6.90 -7.18 13.69
CA SER A 27 -7.33 -6.39 14.85
C SER A 27 -6.18 -5.85 15.68
N VAL A 28 -4.94 -6.28 15.38
CA VAL A 28 -3.75 -5.93 16.15
C VAL A 28 -2.83 -5.02 15.36
N ARG A 29 -2.27 -4.00 16.02
CA ARG A 29 -1.20 -3.15 15.51
C ARG A 29 -0.06 -3.16 16.50
N VAL A 30 1.14 -3.28 15.98
CA VAL A 30 2.36 -3.35 16.75
C VAL A 30 3.31 -2.25 16.32
N LYS A 31 4.23 -1.89 17.19
CA LYS A 31 5.24 -0.89 16.92
C LYS A 31 6.09 -1.28 15.71
N GLU A 32 6.33 -0.33 14.81
CA GLU A 32 7.14 -0.51 13.61
C GLU A 32 8.52 -1.13 13.93
N GLY A 33 8.90 -2.13 13.12
CA GLY A 33 10.13 -2.88 13.25
C GLY A 33 10.07 -4.06 14.23
N TRP A 34 8.91 -4.34 14.84
CA TRP A 34 8.69 -5.48 15.74
C TRP A 34 7.70 -6.52 15.19
N GLU A 35 7.20 -6.31 13.99
CA GLU A 35 6.23 -7.19 13.33
C GLU A 35 6.72 -8.63 13.27
N THR A 36 7.99 -8.83 12.89
CA THR A 36 8.63 -10.14 12.80
C THR A 36 8.69 -10.85 14.17
N ALA A 37 8.98 -10.12 15.24
CA ALA A 37 9.00 -10.65 16.60
C ALA A 37 7.60 -11.15 17.01
N PHE A 38 6.56 -10.37 16.74
CA PHE A 38 5.18 -10.78 17.00
C PHE A 38 4.77 -11.99 16.17
N GLU A 39 5.17 -12.03 14.89
CA GLU A 39 4.90 -13.18 14.01
C GLU A 39 5.59 -14.45 14.49
N ALA A 40 6.84 -14.34 14.95
CA ALA A 40 7.59 -15.46 15.49
C ALA A 40 6.94 -16.03 16.76
N VAL A 41 6.50 -15.15 17.67
CA VAL A 41 5.88 -15.53 18.94
C VAL A 41 4.48 -16.07 18.77
N LEU A 42 3.66 -15.37 18.00
CA LEU A 42 2.25 -15.73 17.83
C LEU A 42 2.05 -16.85 16.81
N GLY A 43 2.86 -16.91 15.77
CA GLY A 43 2.81 -17.96 14.77
C GLY A 43 1.38 -18.17 14.23
N ALA A 44 0.90 -19.40 14.30
CA ALA A 44 -0.44 -19.78 13.83
C ALA A 44 -1.58 -19.06 14.58
N LYS A 45 -1.34 -18.52 15.78
CA LYS A 45 -2.33 -17.77 16.56
C LYS A 45 -2.74 -16.45 15.87
N LEU A 46 -1.89 -15.89 15.02
CA LEU A 46 -2.25 -14.73 14.20
C LEU A 46 -3.45 -15.01 13.29
N ASN A 47 -3.61 -16.24 12.82
CA ASN A 47 -4.76 -16.66 12.03
C ASN A 47 -5.97 -17.09 12.89
N ALA A 48 -5.93 -16.89 14.20
CA ALA A 48 -7.06 -17.20 15.05
C ALA A 48 -8.33 -16.49 14.59
N ILE A 49 -9.46 -17.17 14.75
CA ILE A 49 -10.78 -16.62 14.49
C ILE A 49 -11.31 -16.02 15.78
N PRO A 50 -11.59 -14.72 15.83
CA PRO A 50 -12.22 -14.10 16.99
C PRO A 50 -13.64 -14.62 17.17
N HIS A 51 -14.00 -14.99 18.42
CA HIS A 51 -15.31 -15.50 18.72
C HIS A 51 -15.73 -15.24 20.18
N ALA A 52 -17.03 -15.00 20.39
CA ALA A 52 -17.51 -14.59 21.72
C ALA A 52 -17.46 -15.72 22.76
N SER A 53 -17.66 -16.97 22.37
CA SER A 53 -17.71 -18.09 23.30
C SER A 53 -17.31 -19.42 22.68
N LEU A 54 -16.82 -20.35 23.49
CA LEU A 54 -16.43 -21.70 23.06
C LEU A 54 -17.64 -22.66 23.07
N ASN A 55 -18.72 -22.33 22.38
CA ASN A 55 -19.89 -23.21 22.30
C ASN A 55 -19.87 -24.08 21.01
N ILE A 56 -18.76 -24.78 20.77
CA ILE A 56 -18.54 -25.60 19.61
C ILE A 56 -18.75 -27.07 19.98
N GLN A 57 -19.80 -27.69 19.45
CA GLN A 57 -20.15 -29.07 19.76
C GLN A 57 -19.26 -30.12 19.03
N THR A 58 -18.67 -29.75 17.90
CA THR A 58 -17.89 -30.67 17.09
C THR A 58 -16.48 -30.13 16.86
N ARG A 59 -15.47 -31.01 16.98
CA ARG A 59 -14.08 -30.67 16.73
C ARG A 59 -13.86 -30.26 15.26
N PRO A 60 -13.08 -29.19 14.99
CA PRO A 60 -12.72 -28.82 13.62
C PRO A 60 -11.93 -29.94 12.92
N PRO A 61 -12.14 -30.12 11.60
CA PRO A 61 -11.44 -31.15 10.81
C PRO A 61 -9.96 -30.84 10.56
N GLY A 62 -9.47 -29.68 10.95
CA GLY A 62 -8.10 -29.23 10.78
C GLY A 62 -7.61 -28.37 11.96
N ALA A 63 -6.35 -27.96 11.90
CA ALA A 63 -5.78 -27.05 12.90
C ALA A 63 -6.46 -25.69 12.82
N LEU A 64 -6.99 -25.25 13.93
CA LEU A 64 -7.71 -23.97 14.07
C LEU A 64 -7.44 -23.39 15.45
N THR A 65 -7.15 -22.11 15.52
CA THR A 65 -7.12 -21.35 16.77
C THR A 65 -8.35 -20.43 16.81
N ILE A 66 -9.01 -20.38 17.95
CA ILE A 66 -10.12 -19.47 18.21
C ILE A 66 -9.67 -18.51 19.30
N ALA A 67 -9.77 -17.23 19.03
CA ALA A 67 -9.52 -16.18 20.02
C ALA A 67 -10.84 -15.84 20.70
N LEU A 68 -10.95 -16.14 21.98
CA LEU A 68 -12.18 -15.86 22.73
C LEU A 68 -12.22 -14.39 23.13
N ASP A 69 -13.38 -13.82 23.03
CA ASP A 69 -13.64 -12.45 23.49
C ASP A 69 -13.48 -12.37 25.02
N SER A 70 -12.74 -11.38 25.45
CA SER A 70 -12.48 -11.12 26.87
C SER A 70 -12.37 -9.62 27.11
N ASN A 71 -12.94 -9.16 28.21
CA ASN A 71 -12.80 -7.78 28.69
C ASN A 71 -11.64 -7.68 29.71
N ALA A 72 -10.51 -8.31 29.43
CA ALA A 72 -9.35 -8.27 30.31
C ALA A 72 -8.83 -6.83 30.51
N GLU A 73 -8.52 -6.49 31.73
CA GLU A 73 -7.86 -5.23 32.08
C GLU A 73 -6.38 -5.25 31.64
N ASN A 74 -5.78 -4.07 31.47
CA ASN A 74 -4.43 -3.88 30.88
C ASN A 74 -3.27 -4.19 31.86
N ASP A 75 -3.28 -5.30 32.55
CA ASP A 75 -2.27 -5.59 33.59
C ASP A 75 -0.86 -5.89 33.04
N LEU A 76 -0.77 -6.52 31.86
CA LEU A 76 0.54 -6.84 31.25
C LEU A 76 1.24 -5.62 30.63
N ALA A 77 0.51 -4.60 30.25
CA ALA A 77 1.10 -3.35 29.72
C ALA A 77 1.96 -2.60 30.76
N LYS A 78 1.84 -2.94 32.04
CA LYS A 78 2.59 -2.31 33.15
C LYS A 78 3.97 -2.90 33.38
N ARG A 79 4.32 -4.02 32.73
CA ARG A 79 5.66 -4.61 32.85
C ARG A 79 6.59 -4.00 31.81
N GLU A 80 7.57 -3.27 32.25
CA GLU A 80 8.69 -2.81 31.41
C GLU A 80 9.32 -4.04 30.73
N ASN A 81 9.67 -3.91 29.45
CA ASN A 81 10.23 -4.96 28.59
C ASN A 81 9.29 -6.12 28.17
N SER A 82 8.01 -6.08 28.46
CA SER A 82 7.06 -7.03 27.87
C SER A 82 6.84 -6.75 26.38
N LEU A 83 6.79 -7.81 25.55
CA LEU A 83 6.45 -7.67 24.14
C LEU A 83 5.05 -7.04 23.96
N TYR A 84 4.13 -7.31 24.90
CA TYR A 84 2.81 -6.70 24.91
C TYR A 84 2.84 -5.17 25.00
N ALA A 85 3.86 -4.57 25.61
CA ALA A 85 4.01 -3.11 25.70
C ALA A 85 4.21 -2.43 24.33
N LEU A 86 4.61 -3.19 23.31
CA LEU A 86 4.78 -2.72 21.93
C LEU A 86 3.50 -2.81 21.08
N VAL A 87 2.38 -3.20 21.68
CA VAL A 87 1.08 -3.22 20.99
C VAL A 87 0.51 -1.81 21.00
N GLU A 88 0.41 -1.21 19.83
CA GLU A 88 -0.13 0.15 19.66
C GLU A 88 -1.66 0.16 19.64
N LYS A 89 -2.27 -0.84 19.01
CA LYS A 89 -3.72 -0.95 18.90
C LYS A 89 -4.16 -2.40 18.91
N ILE A 90 -5.20 -2.67 19.67
CA ILE A 90 -5.90 -3.95 19.67
C ILE A 90 -7.39 -3.73 19.94
N GLU A 91 -8.22 -4.54 19.33
CA GLU A 91 -9.65 -4.56 19.59
C GLU A 91 -9.92 -4.99 21.04
N PRO A 92 -10.72 -4.23 21.82
CA PRO A 92 -10.90 -4.49 23.27
C PRO A 92 -11.26 -5.94 23.60
N LYS A 93 -12.13 -6.55 22.81
CA LYS A 93 -12.60 -7.92 23.01
C LYS A 93 -11.51 -8.99 22.85
N GLN A 94 -10.47 -8.71 22.06
CA GLN A 94 -9.38 -9.65 21.77
C GLN A 94 -8.17 -9.46 22.67
N ARG A 95 -8.22 -8.47 23.54
CA ARG A 95 -7.13 -8.10 24.44
C ARG A 95 -6.72 -9.24 25.34
N GLY A 96 -7.68 -9.96 25.93
CA GLY A 96 -7.39 -11.10 26.80
C GLY A 96 -6.65 -12.22 26.10
N ALA A 97 -7.07 -12.61 24.90
CA ALA A 97 -6.39 -13.64 24.12
C ALA A 97 -4.93 -13.25 23.82
N LEU A 98 -4.69 -11.97 23.44
CA LEU A 98 -3.32 -11.50 23.21
C LEU A 98 -2.49 -11.47 24.50
N GLN A 99 -3.07 -11.08 25.62
CA GLN A 99 -2.40 -11.08 26.91
C GLN A 99 -1.98 -12.49 27.32
N ASP A 100 -2.86 -13.47 27.17
CA ASP A 100 -2.56 -14.88 27.43
C ASP A 100 -1.42 -15.40 26.53
N TRP A 101 -1.42 -15.00 25.27
CA TRP A 101 -0.41 -15.46 24.32
C TRP A 101 0.95 -14.80 24.49
N LEU A 102 0.99 -13.59 25.02
CA LEU A 102 2.22 -12.83 25.26
C LEU A 102 2.65 -12.84 26.74
N ALA A 103 1.94 -13.59 27.57
CA ALA A 103 2.33 -13.77 28.98
C ALA A 103 3.71 -14.39 29.05
N GLY A 104 4.64 -13.75 29.74
CA GLY A 104 6.03 -14.23 29.90
C GLY A 104 6.93 -14.01 28.69
N VAL A 105 6.49 -13.20 27.70
CA VAL A 105 7.29 -12.82 26.54
C VAL A 105 7.90 -11.44 26.78
N TYR A 106 9.23 -11.38 26.74
CA TYR A 106 9.97 -10.15 26.96
C TYR A 106 10.80 -9.77 25.73
N ILE A 107 11.07 -8.49 25.60
CA ILE A 107 11.88 -7.91 24.54
C ILE A 107 13.36 -8.17 24.86
N LEU A 108 14.10 -8.65 23.86
CA LEU A 108 15.55 -8.64 23.87
C LEU A 108 16.03 -7.38 23.15
N ASP A 109 16.61 -6.44 23.88
CA ASP A 109 17.23 -5.27 23.32
C ASP A 109 18.63 -5.59 22.79
N ASP A 110 19.03 -4.95 21.67
CA ASP A 110 20.31 -5.20 20.99
C ASP A 110 21.54 -4.91 21.87
N GLU A 111 21.37 -4.13 22.95
CA GLU A 111 22.43 -3.75 23.89
C GLU A 111 22.60 -4.73 25.05
N VAL A 112 21.72 -5.70 25.23
CA VAL A 112 21.73 -6.60 26.39
C VAL A 112 22.51 -7.89 26.11
N ASN A 113 23.35 -8.29 27.03
CA ASN A 113 24.03 -9.59 26.94
C ASN A 113 23.00 -10.73 27.02
N ILE A 114 22.86 -11.46 25.94
CA ILE A 114 21.88 -12.54 25.76
C ILE A 114 22.01 -13.62 26.84
N GLU A 115 23.24 -14.00 27.25
CA GLU A 115 23.45 -15.06 28.25
C GLU A 115 22.97 -14.62 29.63
N VAL A 116 23.22 -13.38 30.00
CA VAL A 116 22.77 -12.83 31.28
C VAL A 116 21.25 -12.74 31.32
N ALA A 117 20.66 -12.24 30.25
CA ALA A 117 19.21 -12.10 30.13
C ALA A 117 18.49 -13.45 30.19
N ARG A 118 19.01 -14.48 29.51
CA ARG A 118 18.46 -15.85 29.51
C ARG A 118 18.47 -16.50 30.88
N ASN A 119 19.57 -16.33 31.62
CA ASN A 119 19.73 -16.93 32.96
C ASN A 119 18.73 -16.34 33.96
N GLY A 120 18.25 -15.13 33.75
CA GLY A 120 17.21 -14.50 34.57
C GLY A 120 15.77 -14.96 34.29
N LEU A 121 15.54 -15.75 33.22
CA LEU A 121 14.21 -16.22 32.86
C LEU A 121 13.70 -17.31 33.81
N SER A 122 12.43 -17.21 34.16
CA SER A 122 11.68 -18.26 34.83
C SER A 122 11.18 -19.30 33.82
N ASN A 123 10.71 -20.45 34.33
CA ASN A 123 10.13 -21.47 33.45
C ASN A 123 8.89 -20.94 32.75
N GLY A 124 8.84 -21.07 31.42
CA GLY A 124 7.76 -20.58 30.57
C GLY A 124 7.93 -19.12 30.06
N GLU A 125 8.98 -18.44 30.53
CA GLU A 125 9.35 -17.12 30.02
C GLU A 125 10.38 -17.25 28.90
N TYR A 126 10.35 -16.29 27.98
CA TYR A 126 11.31 -16.19 26.87
C TYR A 126 11.50 -14.76 26.38
N LEU A 127 12.65 -14.54 25.75
CA LEU A 127 13.02 -13.30 25.12
C LEU A 127 12.83 -13.43 23.62
N VAL A 128 12.47 -12.35 22.98
CA VAL A 128 12.37 -12.28 21.52
C VAL A 128 13.15 -11.08 21.00
N SER A 129 13.95 -11.31 19.93
CA SER A 129 14.65 -10.25 19.21
C SER A 129 13.73 -9.61 18.15
N LYS A 130 14.13 -8.44 17.62
CA LYS A 130 13.45 -7.81 16.47
C LYS A 130 13.38 -8.72 15.25
N GLN A 131 14.39 -9.56 15.05
CA GLN A 131 14.47 -10.54 13.96
C GLN A 131 13.53 -11.73 14.16
N GLY A 132 12.89 -11.84 15.32
CA GLY A 132 11.97 -12.92 15.65
C GLY A 132 12.66 -14.13 16.29
N ASP A 133 13.95 -14.05 16.64
CA ASP A 133 14.63 -15.15 17.33
C ASP A 133 14.15 -15.23 18.76
N ILE A 134 13.80 -16.44 19.19
CA ILE A 134 13.24 -16.72 20.51
C ILE A 134 14.29 -17.42 21.39
N TYR A 135 14.55 -16.85 22.53
CA TYR A 135 15.51 -17.34 23.50
C TYR A 135 14.79 -17.77 24.77
N THR A 136 14.88 -19.01 25.12
CA THR A 136 14.46 -19.54 26.41
C THR A 136 15.69 -19.74 27.30
N LYS A 137 15.48 -20.14 28.55
CA LYS A 137 16.57 -20.49 29.46
C LYS A 137 17.50 -21.56 28.88
N HIS A 138 16.97 -22.53 28.15
CA HIS A 138 17.71 -23.72 27.71
C HIS A 138 17.72 -23.93 26.19
N SER A 139 17.08 -23.05 25.39
CA SER A 139 17.03 -23.19 23.94
C SER A 139 17.05 -21.84 23.25
N VAL A 140 17.43 -21.87 21.97
CA VAL A 140 17.34 -20.76 21.04
C VAL A 140 16.61 -21.26 19.78
N THR A 141 15.63 -20.53 19.34
CA THR A 141 14.93 -20.80 18.07
C THR A 141 15.14 -19.62 17.14
N TYR A 142 15.85 -19.83 16.07
CA TYR A 142 16.02 -18.82 15.03
C TYR A 142 14.80 -18.79 14.14
N PHE A 143 14.26 -17.60 13.94
CA PHE A 143 13.11 -17.39 13.09
C PHE A 143 13.52 -17.41 11.61
N GLY A 144 12.82 -18.17 10.78
CA GLY A 144 13.09 -18.30 9.36
C GLY A 144 11.84 -18.05 8.52
N SER A 145 12.04 -17.58 7.29
CA SER A 145 10.99 -17.15 6.35
C SER A 145 10.11 -18.25 5.75
N GLN A 146 10.10 -19.46 6.32
CA GLN A 146 9.37 -20.62 5.77
C GLN A 146 7.87 -20.68 6.14
N SER A 147 7.36 -19.74 6.92
CA SER A 147 5.94 -19.72 7.30
C SER A 147 5.10 -18.96 6.26
N LEU A 148 3.95 -19.52 5.88
CA LEU A 148 2.93 -18.83 5.05
C LEU A 148 2.38 -17.56 5.72
N LEU A 149 2.61 -17.41 7.03
CA LEU A 149 2.21 -16.25 7.84
C LEU A 149 3.29 -15.18 7.96
N HIS A 150 4.49 -15.45 7.42
CA HIS A 150 5.59 -14.50 7.47
C HIS A 150 5.23 -13.20 6.73
N GLY A 151 5.44 -12.08 7.37
CA GLY A 151 5.18 -10.75 6.85
C GLY A 151 3.70 -10.35 6.80
N VAL A 152 2.78 -11.03 7.52
CA VAL A 152 1.36 -10.64 7.55
C VAL A 152 1.18 -9.30 8.25
N LEU A 153 1.79 -9.08 9.40
CA LEU A 153 1.72 -7.82 10.13
C LEU A 153 2.47 -6.72 9.41
N GLU A 154 3.62 -7.02 8.82
CA GLU A 154 4.40 -6.09 7.99
C GLU A 154 3.59 -5.64 6.76
N ARG A 155 2.98 -6.59 6.04
CA ARG A 155 2.11 -6.26 4.91
C ARG A 155 0.92 -5.41 5.31
N GLN A 156 0.34 -5.67 6.48
CA GLN A 156 -0.77 -4.87 6.99
C GLN A 156 -0.34 -3.45 7.34
N ALA A 157 0.81 -3.27 8.00
CA ALA A 157 1.38 -1.94 8.27
C ALA A 157 1.67 -1.19 6.97
N HIS A 158 2.22 -1.89 5.97
CA HIS A 158 2.48 -1.33 4.64
C HIS A 158 1.18 -0.93 3.91
N LEU A 159 0.14 -1.74 4.03
CA LEU A 159 -1.19 -1.48 3.47
C LEU A 159 -1.80 -0.19 4.05
N GLU A 160 -1.70 -0.01 5.37
CA GLU A 160 -2.18 1.21 6.04
C GLU A 160 -1.37 2.45 5.64
N ALA A 161 -0.04 2.30 5.49
CA ALA A 161 0.80 3.36 4.97
C ALA A 161 0.39 3.77 3.55
N LEU A 162 0.12 2.80 2.68
CA LEU A 162 -0.37 3.03 1.32
C LEU A 162 -1.78 3.64 1.30
N GLU A 163 -2.67 3.22 2.21
CA GLU A 163 -4.00 3.84 2.35
C GLU A 163 -3.92 5.31 2.77
N LYS A 164 -2.97 5.68 3.61
CA LYS A 164 -2.70 7.09 3.98
C LYS A 164 -2.11 7.88 2.80
N GLN A 165 -1.29 7.25 1.96
CA GLN A 165 -0.70 7.88 0.77
C GLN A 165 -1.70 8.01 -0.39
N LYS A 166 -2.72 7.16 -0.44
CA LYS A 166 -3.73 7.11 -1.50
C LYS A 166 -4.42 8.47 -1.76
N PRO A 167 -4.91 9.24 -0.75
CA PRO A 167 -5.53 10.53 -1.01
C PRO A 167 -4.53 11.53 -1.60
N LEU A 168 -3.29 11.54 -1.11
CA LEU A 168 -2.22 12.39 -1.66
C LEU A 168 -1.89 12.02 -3.11
N ALA A 169 -1.75 10.73 -3.39
CA ALA A 169 -1.53 10.24 -4.75
C ALA A 169 -2.69 10.59 -5.69
N ARG A 170 -3.94 10.51 -5.21
CA ARG A 170 -5.12 10.93 -5.96
C ARG A 170 -5.12 12.43 -6.24
N GLN A 171 -4.71 13.24 -5.27
CA GLN A 171 -4.60 14.68 -5.46
C GLN A 171 -3.52 14.99 -6.51
N LEU A 172 -2.33 14.37 -6.42
CA LEU A 172 -1.27 14.54 -7.42
C LEU A 172 -1.70 14.12 -8.83
N VAL A 173 -2.48 13.03 -8.93
CA VAL A 173 -3.06 12.60 -10.20
C VAL A 173 -4.06 13.63 -10.73
N ALA A 174 -4.91 14.17 -9.88
CA ALA A 174 -5.88 15.20 -10.28
C ALA A 174 -5.18 16.49 -10.74
N GLU A 175 -4.16 16.96 -10.00
CA GLU A 175 -3.34 18.11 -10.36
C GLU A 175 -2.58 17.88 -11.67
N ALA A 176 -2.00 16.68 -11.85
CA ALA A 176 -1.32 16.31 -13.09
C ALA A 176 -2.30 16.25 -14.28
N LEU A 177 -3.50 15.74 -14.06
CA LEU A 177 -4.55 15.70 -15.10
C LEU A 177 -5.01 17.11 -15.49
N GLU A 178 -5.17 17.99 -14.51
CA GLU A 178 -5.49 19.40 -14.74
C GLU A 178 -4.38 20.11 -15.52
N GLN A 179 -3.13 19.90 -15.17
CA GLN A 179 -1.98 20.43 -15.91
C GLN A 179 -1.91 19.90 -17.35
N VAL A 180 -2.21 18.62 -17.55
CA VAL A 180 -2.29 18.01 -18.89
C VAL A 180 -3.41 18.70 -19.72
N THR A 181 -4.60 18.85 -19.14
CA THR A 181 -5.72 19.51 -19.86
C THR A 181 -5.46 20.98 -20.15
N GLN A 182 -4.86 21.72 -19.22
CA GLN A 182 -4.45 23.10 -19.44
C GLN A 182 -3.39 23.20 -20.54
N THR A 183 -2.42 22.30 -20.52
CA THR A 183 -1.34 22.27 -21.52
C THR A 183 -1.85 21.85 -22.89
N GLU A 184 -2.77 20.90 -22.97
CA GLU A 184 -3.45 20.52 -24.22
C GLU A 184 -4.28 21.68 -24.78
N HIS A 185 -4.97 22.41 -23.91
CA HIS A 185 -5.71 23.60 -24.33
C HIS A 185 -4.80 24.70 -24.84
N ALA A 186 -3.71 25.01 -24.12
CA ALA A 186 -2.71 25.97 -24.57
C ALA A 186 -2.04 25.54 -25.89
N LEU A 187 -1.79 24.24 -26.05
CA LEU A 187 -1.28 23.66 -27.28
C LEU A 187 -2.25 23.83 -28.43
N HIS A 188 -3.55 23.61 -28.20
CA HIS A 188 -4.58 23.79 -29.19
C HIS A 188 -4.69 25.28 -29.64
N GLN A 189 -4.67 26.18 -28.66
CA GLN A 189 -4.65 27.62 -28.95
C GLN A 189 -3.42 28.04 -29.76
N LEU A 190 -2.25 27.53 -29.41
CA LEU A 190 -1.02 27.82 -30.15
C LEU A 190 -1.06 27.25 -31.59
N ARG A 191 -1.63 26.05 -31.76
CA ARG A 191 -1.81 25.46 -33.10
C ARG A 191 -2.78 26.24 -33.93
N ASP A 192 -3.87 26.75 -33.36
CA ASP A 192 -4.84 27.56 -34.06
C ASP A 192 -4.27 28.93 -34.42
N ALA A 193 -3.55 29.59 -33.50
CA ALA A 193 -2.80 30.81 -33.79
C ALA A 193 -1.73 30.62 -34.89
N GLN A 194 -1.07 29.45 -34.88
CA GLN A 194 -0.13 29.09 -35.94
C GLN A 194 -0.83 28.90 -37.30
N ARG A 195 -2.03 28.26 -37.32
CA ARG A 195 -2.83 28.10 -38.54
C ARG A 195 -3.31 29.44 -39.07
N GLU A 196 -3.78 30.31 -38.19
CA GLU A 196 -4.16 31.69 -38.56
C GLU A 196 -2.97 32.48 -39.11
N SER A 197 -1.83 32.42 -38.41
CA SER A 197 -0.59 33.03 -38.85
C SER A 197 -0.11 32.49 -40.22
N ASN A 198 -0.22 31.17 -40.43
CA ASN A 198 0.09 30.55 -41.72
C ASN A 198 -0.91 30.95 -42.83
N ALA A 199 -2.19 31.09 -42.49
CA ALA A 199 -3.22 31.57 -43.44
C ALA A 199 -2.99 33.05 -43.84
N LEU A 200 -2.65 33.88 -42.83
CA LEU A 200 -2.26 35.27 -43.01
C LEU A 200 -0.97 35.39 -43.84
N LEU A 201 0.02 34.58 -43.53
CA LEU A 201 1.28 34.52 -44.28
C LEU A 201 1.01 34.16 -45.76
N LYS A 202 0.16 33.14 -45.97
CA LYS A 202 -0.21 32.71 -47.32
C LYS A 202 -0.93 33.81 -48.10
N SER A 203 -1.85 34.52 -47.45
CA SER A 203 -2.55 35.66 -48.06
C SER A 203 -1.58 36.84 -48.33
N ALA A 204 -0.64 37.11 -47.42
CA ALA A 204 0.37 38.14 -47.64
C ALA A 204 1.31 37.81 -48.79
N LEU A 205 1.71 36.54 -48.91
CA LEU A 205 2.51 36.06 -50.04
C LEU A 205 1.74 36.14 -51.37
N GLN A 206 0.42 35.84 -51.37
CA GLN A 206 -0.42 35.97 -52.57
C GLN A 206 -0.56 37.44 -52.95
N ASN A 207 -0.84 38.32 -52.01
CA ASN A 207 -0.92 39.75 -52.25
C ASN A 207 0.44 40.31 -52.74
N GLN A 208 1.52 39.84 -52.17
CA GLN A 208 2.86 40.18 -52.62
C GLN A 208 3.12 39.72 -54.06
N HIS A 209 2.67 38.51 -54.41
CA HIS A 209 2.83 38.01 -55.78
C HIS A 209 2.02 38.87 -56.77
N GLN A 210 0.83 39.29 -56.38
CA GLN A 210 0.00 40.23 -57.17
C GLN A 210 0.63 41.62 -57.28
N LEU A 211 1.19 42.11 -56.17
CA LEU A 211 1.90 43.39 -56.19
C LEU A 211 3.21 43.31 -56.97
N ASN A 212 3.89 42.17 -56.97
CA ASN A 212 5.07 41.93 -57.79
C ASN A 212 4.79 41.92 -59.29
N LEU A 213 3.63 41.43 -59.64
CA LEU A 213 3.18 41.45 -61.05
C LEU A 213 2.82 42.85 -61.48
N THR A 214 2.46 43.74 -60.58
CA THR A 214 2.06 45.11 -60.86
C THR A 214 3.16 46.15 -60.64
N LEU A 215 4.16 45.85 -59.88
CA LEU A 215 5.19 46.82 -59.53
C LEU A 215 6.57 46.14 -59.48
N GLN A 216 7.43 46.48 -60.40
CA GLN A 216 8.87 46.02 -60.42
C GLN A 216 9.70 46.40 -59.21
N GLN A 217 9.09 46.93 -58.14
CA GLN A 217 9.81 47.43 -56.96
C GLN A 217 9.96 46.42 -55.82
N LEU A 218 9.78 45.16 -56.05
CA LEU A 218 9.59 44.22 -54.97
C LEU A 218 10.74 43.31 -54.52
N LYS A 219 11.94 43.51 -54.98
CA LYS A 219 13.14 42.81 -54.48
C LYS A 219 13.32 43.03 -52.96
N GLN A 220 12.91 44.16 -52.44
CA GLN A 220 13.06 44.47 -51.02
C GLN A 220 11.98 43.82 -50.17
N THR A 221 10.77 43.68 -50.68
CA THR A 221 9.69 43.00 -49.96
C THR A 221 9.91 41.49 -49.95
N GLN A 222 10.45 40.93 -51.02
CA GLN A 222 10.81 39.53 -51.13
C GLN A 222 11.87 39.15 -50.07
N SER A 223 12.89 39.99 -49.85
CA SER A 223 13.91 39.79 -48.82
C SER A 223 13.31 39.82 -47.41
N ASN A 224 12.41 40.74 -47.14
CA ASN A 224 11.75 40.84 -45.81
C ASN A 224 10.82 39.65 -45.54
N THR A 225 10.16 39.13 -46.57
CA THR A 225 9.30 37.96 -46.46
C THR A 225 10.11 36.70 -46.17
N ILE A 226 11.27 36.55 -46.81
CA ILE A 226 12.19 35.43 -46.56
C ILE A 226 12.76 35.50 -45.12
N LEU A 227 13.08 36.69 -44.60
CA LEU A 227 13.51 36.87 -43.22
C LEU A 227 12.40 36.47 -42.22
N ARG A 228 11.17 36.88 -42.53
CA ARG A 228 10.01 36.55 -41.69
C ARG A 228 9.69 35.04 -41.73
N GLN A 229 9.84 34.41 -42.89
CA GLN A 229 9.66 32.96 -43.04
C GLN A 229 10.71 32.17 -42.21
N LYS A 230 11.98 32.62 -42.22
CA LYS A 230 13.03 32.02 -41.38
C LYS A 230 12.78 32.21 -39.87
N SER A 231 12.27 33.41 -39.49
CA SER A 231 11.89 33.68 -38.10
C SER A 231 10.78 32.73 -37.64
N LEU A 232 9.71 32.63 -38.47
CA LEU A 232 8.61 31.70 -38.19
C LEU A 232 9.06 30.25 -38.18
N GLN A 233 10.01 29.90 -39.03
CA GLN A 233 10.62 28.56 -39.02
C GLN A 233 11.40 28.29 -37.72
N SER A 234 12.14 29.32 -37.22
CA SER A 234 12.79 29.28 -35.93
C SER A 234 11.77 29.14 -34.78
N ASP A 235 10.68 29.93 -34.86
CA ASP A 235 9.62 29.90 -33.86
C ASP A 235 8.91 28.53 -33.86
N CYS A 236 8.70 27.92 -35.04
CA CYS A 236 8.18 26.56 -35.17
C CYS A 236 9.11 25.54 -34.51
N MET A 237 10.42 25.63 -34.75
CA MET A 237 11.42 24.72 -34.07
C MET A 237 11.35 24.84 -32.55
N VAL A 238 11.23 26.08 -32.04
CA VAL A 238 11.10 26.28 -30.57
C VAL A 238 9.79 25.70 -30.03
N LEU A 239 8.70 25.82 -30.80
CA LEU A 239 7.41 25.24 -30.40
C LEU A 239 7.41 23.71 -30.50
N GLU A 240 8.06 23.13 -31.51
CA GLU A 240 8.26 21.68 -31.63
C GLU A 240 9.08 21.14 -30.47
N GLU A 241 10.14 21.83 -30.05
CA GLU A 241 10.95 21.46 -28.88
C GLU A 241 10.13 21.50 -27.57
N LYS A 242 9.24 22.51 -27.43
CA LYS A 242 8.33 22.56 -26.27
C LYS A 242 7.31 21.43 -26.31
N LEU A 243 6.78 21.10 -27.48
CA LEU A 243 5.86 20.00 -27.69
C LEU A 243 6.51 18.65 -27.29
N GLN A 244 7.75 18.45 -27.72
CA GLN A 244 8.48 17.26 -27.37
C GLN A 244 8.63 17.13 -25.84
N LYS A 245 9.10 18.20 -25.16
CA LYS A 245 9.24 18.22 -23.70
C LYS A 245 7.94 17.91 -22.97
N LEU A 246 6.84 18.51 -23.45
CA LEU A 246 5.52 18.26 -22.86
C LEU A 246 5.04 16.81 -23.06
N ASN A 247 5.34 16.23 -24.22
CA ASN A 247 5.04 14.81 -24.46
C ASN A 247 5.88 13.88 -23.59
N ASP A 248 7.15 14.20 -23.37
CA ASP A 248 8.05 13.45 -22.48
C ASP A 248 7.59 13.56 -21.01
N GLU A 249 7.20 14.76 -20.57
CA GLU A 249 6.61 14.97 -19.24
C GLU A 249 5.30 14.20 -19.08
N ARG A 250 4.47 14.17 -20.12
CA ARG A 250 3.23 13.41 -20.14
C ARG A 250 3.49 11.92 -20.00
N ALA A 251 4.42 11.37 -20.79
CA ALA A 251 4.77 9.96 -20.75
C ALA A 251 5.30 9.54 -19.36
N ALA A 252 6.12 10.39 -18.74
CA ALA A 252 6.62 10.16 -17.38
C ALA A 252 5.47 10.17 -16.35
N LYS A 253 4.52 11.10 -16.48
CA LYS A 253 3.35 11.15 -15.60
C LYS A 253 2.40 9.97 -15.81
N GLU A 254 2.20 9.53 -17.05
CA GLU A 254 1.40 8.34 -17.39
C GLU A 254 2.03 7.06 -16.79
N ALA A 255 3.37 6.95 -16.80
CA ALA A 255 4.07 5.87 -16.13
C ALA A 255 3.84 5.86 -14.60
N ILE A 256 3.94 7.02 -13.96
CA ILE A 256 3.66 7.18 -12.52
C ILE A 256 2.20 6.82 -12.21
N VAL A 257 1.26 7.26 -13.03
CA VAL A 257 -0.17 6.92 -12.88
C VAL A 257 -0.38 5.42 -13.01
N SER A 258 0.29 4.76 -13.96
CA SER A 258 0.21 3.30 -14.13
C SER A 258 0.74 2.56 -12.90
N GLU A 259 1.87 2.98 -12.35
CA GLU A 259 2.46 2.39 -11.14
C GLU A 259 1.56 2.60 -9.91
N ILE A 260 1.01 3.80 -9.75
CA ILE A 260 0.04 4.11 -8.70
C ILE A 260 -1.21 3.24 -8.86
N THR A 261 -1.73 3.08 -10.08
CA THR A 261 -2.91 2.27 -10.35
C THR A 261 -2.65 0.80 -9.99
N GLN A 262 -1.51 0.25 -10.38
CA GLN A 262 -1.14 -1.12 -10.00
C GLN A 262 -1.01 -1.28 -8.48
N SER A 263 -0.46 -0.28 -7.81
CA SER A 263 -0.35 -0.28 -6.35
C SER A 263 -1.72 -0.19 -5.67
N MET A 264 -2.62 0.62 -6.24
CA MET A 264 -4.02 0.72 -5.78
C MET A 264 -4.80 -0.58 -5.99
N ASP A 265 -4.64 -1.22 -7.14
CA ASP A 265 -5.28 -2.52 -7.42
C ASP A 265 -4.84 -3.58 -6.41
N LYS A 266 -3.56 -3.59 -6.07
CA LYS A 266 -3.02 -4.49 -5.05
C LYS A 266 -3.63 -4.21 -3.67
N ILE A 267 -3.66 -2.94 -3.26
CA ILE A 267 -4.29 -2.51 -2.00
C ILE A 267 -5.78 -2.86 -1.98
N TRP A 268 -6.47 -2.68 -3.10
CA TRP A 268 -7.89 -3.01 -3.23
C TRP A 268 -8.15 -4.50 -3.05
N GLN A 269 -7.35 -5.34 -3.66
CA GLN A 269 -7.40 -6.80 -3.48
C GLN A 269 -7.15 -7.19 -2.01
N ASP A 270 -6.14 -6.61 -1.41
CA ASP A 270 -5.80 -6.84 -0.01
C ASP A 270 -6.92 -6.36 0.93
N LYS A 271 -7.56 -5.21 0.63
CA LYS A 271 -8.72 -4.69 1.36
C LYS A 271 -9.93 -5.60 1.26
N ILE A 272 -10.30 -6.04 0.05
CA ILE A 272 -11.41 -6.97 -0.15
C ILE A 272 -11.19 -8.24 0.68
N THR A 273 -9.97 -8.75 0.66
CA THR A 273 -9.58 -9.95 1.43
C THR A 273 -9.70 -9.70 2.95
N ALA A 274 -9.28 -8.53 3.40
CA ALA A 274 -9.37 -8.12 4.79
C ALA A 274 -10.83 -7.90 5.27
N GLU A 275 -11.65 -7.24 4.46
CA GLU A 275 -13.09 -7.03 4.73
C GLU A 275 -13.85 -8.36 4.75
N ALA A 276 -13.56 -9.24 3.83
CA ALA A 276 -14.13 -10.59 3.79
C ALA A 276 -13.80 -11.37 5.08
N ASN A 277 -12.56 -11.32 5.51
CA ASN A 277 -12.11 -11.95 6.76
C ASN A 277 -12.75 -11.32 8.02
N LYS A 278 -12.98 -10.00 8.02
CA LYS A 278 -13.67 -9.30 9.12
C LYS A 278 -15.12 -9.75 9.26
N VAL A 279 -15.87 -9.81 8.16
CA VAL A 279 -17.29 -10.25 8.17
C VAL A 279 -17.43 -11.66 8.72
N GLN A 280 -16.50 -12.55 8.39
CA GLN A 280 -16.52 -13.92 8.93
C GLN A 280 -16.31 -13.96 10.45
N ALA A 281 -15.40 -13.16 10.99
CA ALA A 281 -15.19 -13.08 12.43
C ALA A 281 -16.39 -12.47 13.16
N GLU A 282 -17.03 -11.44 12.58
CA GLU A 282 -18.25 -10.85 13.13
C GLU A 282 -19.42 -11.83 13.13
N MET A 283 -19.56 -12.65 12.07
CA MET A 283 -20.58 -13.70 12.02
C MET A 283 -20.36 -14.78 13.07
N ALA A 284 -19.10 -15.22 13.29
CA ALA A 284 -18.79 -16.19 14.33
C ALA A 284 -19.02 -15.64 15.74
N PHE A 285 -18.69 -14.37 15.95
CA PHE A 285 -18.92 -13.70 17.22
C PHE A 285 -20.42 -13.58 17.55
N ASN A 286 -21.27 -13.31 16.55
CA ASN A 286 -22.73 -13.15 16.73
C ASN A 286 -23.47 -14.49 16.87
N GLN A 287 -22.81 -15.62 16.62
CA GLN A 287 -23.42 -16.96 16.69
C GLN A 287 -23.04 -17.73 17.97
N ALA A 288 -22.10 -17.19 18.75
CA ALA A 288 -21.73 -17.68 20.09
C ALA A 288 -22.48 -16.94 21.18
#